data_fa7d974d01cda723abb960f39997d8e8
#
_entry.id   fa7d974d01cda723abb960f39997d8e8
#
_cell.length_a   1.000
_cell.length_b   1.000
_cell.length_c   1.000
_cell.angle_alpha   90.00
_cell.angle_beta   90.00
_cell.angle_gamma   90.00
#
_symmetry.space_group_name_H-M   'P 1'
#
loop_
_entity.id
_entity.type
_entity.pdbx_description
1 polymer ?
#
loop_
_entity_poly.entity_id
_entity_poly.type
_entity_poly.pdbx_seq_one_letter_code
_entity_poly.pdbx_strand_id
1 'polypeptide(L)'
;MSSLAALVVYAITNPSAVEGMNAPLMKAVYSMISRFGIWPVIVYMGLVGPIIEELSFRLWGNGKNWTGIVSVILMALWCLNVGWLFALFALCVGIAILMALKEDRDKRLFVLMLFSSVLFAVAHMGNYDGNWFVVLFGVIEKFGFGLLVSYLVVNHNILWSMGLHVINNSVVTIPLVLSIGQAVTIETLYNDNFTLEIRSAVVHDDSISEENSFFADVDTNYYFGNTASFAGQAMIYEAMQNGIDPNGDSIRIVTDNDYPKCSFTLVYTTQPYDHHGLIVAMEKAGMIEIDTIYNETDKKTVLDIKSTYDPFQISKR
;
A
#
# COMPACT_ATOMS: atom_id res chain seq x y z
N MET A 1 -0.12 -17.65 20.25
CA MET A 1 -1.58 -17.41 20.29
C MET A 1 -1.97 -16.10 21.00
N SER A 2 -1.16 -15.57 21.91
CA SER A 2 -1.49 -14.32 22.64
C SER A 2 -1.42 -13.04 21.80
N SER A 3 -0.53 -12.93 20.82
CA SER A 3 -0.35 -11.72 20.02
C SER A 3 -1.48 -11.48 19.01
N LEU A 4 -1.98 -12.51 18.35
CA LEU A 4 -3.13 -12.36 17.43
C LEU A 4 -4.41 -11.98 18.21
N ALA A 5 -4.63 -12.59 19.38
CA ALA A 5 -5.75 -12.24 20.24
C ALA A 5 -5.63 -10.80 20.77
N ALA A 6 -4.44 -10.37 21.19
CA ALA A 6 -4.19 -9.00 21.61
C ALA A 6 -4.35 -8.00 20.47
N LEU A 7 -3.90 -8.33 19.26
CA LEU A 7 -4.08 -7.51 18.06
C LEU A 7 -5.57 -7.40 17.67
N VAL A 8 -6.30 -8.51 17.74
CA VAL A 8 -7.75 -8.53 17.48
C VAL A 8 -8.50 -7.71 18.53
N VAL A 9 -8.16 -7.85 19.82
CA VAL A 9 -8.76 -7.05 20.89
C VAL A 9 -8.42 -5.57 20.73
N TYR A 10 -7.15 -5.25 20.42
CA TYR A 10 -6.72 -3.88 20.18
C TYR A 10 -7.38 -3.28 18.93
N ALA A 11 -7.53 -4.05 17.85
CA ALA A 11 -8.25 -3.65 16.64
C ALA A 11 -9.73 -3.34 16.91
N ILE A 12 -10.38 -4.17 17.71
CA ILE A 12 -11.79 -3.97 18.09
C ILE A 12 -11.96 -2.75 18.99
N THR A 13 -11.02 -2.49 19.91
CA THR A 13 -11.08 -1.39 20.87
C THR A 13 -10.58 -0.05 20.33
N ASN A 14 -9.74 -0.06 19.31
CA ASN A 14 -9.15 1.14 18.70
C ASN A 14 -9.09 1.05 17.17
N PRO A 15 -10.24 1.18 16.48
CA PRO A 15 -10.30 1.06 15.02
C PRO A 15 -9.36 2.03 14.30
N SER A 16 -9.27 3.28 14.75
CA SER A 16 -8.41 4.32 14.16
C SER A 16 -6.91 4.04 14.30
N ALA A 17 -6.51 3.31 15.36
CA ALA A 17 -5.10 2.94 15.53
C ALA A 17 -4.69 1.78 14.60
N VAL A 18 -5.66 0.95 14.18
CA VAL A 18 -5.44 -0.15 13.22
C VAL A 18 -5.33 0.37 11.79
N GLU A 19 -6.07 1.43 11.47
CA GLU A 19 -5.97 2.11 10.15
C GLU A 19 -4.55 2.61 9.88
N GLY A 20 -3.85 3.16 10.89
CA GLY A 20 -2.45 3.58 10.75
C GLY A 20 -1.42 2.45 10.76
N MET A 21 -1.71 1.32 11.42
CA MET A 21 -0.72 0.25 11.64
C MET A 21 -0.22 -0.43 10.37
N ASN A 22 -1.04 -0.49 9.33
CA ASN A 22 -0.74 -1.25 8.11
C ASN A 22 -0.78 -0.39 6.84
N ALA A 23 -0.85 0.93 6.95
CA ALA A 23 -0.97 1.82 5.80
C ALA A 23 0.11 1.57 4.72
N PRO A 24 1.42 1.41 5.02
CA PRO A 24 2.43 1.11 4.01
C PRO A 24 2.21 -0.26 3.35
N LEU A 25 1.87 -1.29 4.14
CA LEU A 25 1.60 -2.62 3.62
C LEU A 25 0.35 -2.63 2.74
N MET A 26 -0.72 -1.98 3.19
CA MET A 26 -1.96 -1.86 2.43
C MET A 26 -1.72 -1.14 1.09
N LYS A 27 -1.00 -0.02 1.09
CA LYS A 27 -0.63 0.70 -0.12
C LYS A 27 0.19 -0.17 -1.09
N ALA A 28 1.14 -0.96 -0.57
CA ALA A 28 1.93 -1.89 -1.37
C ALA A 28 1.05 -3.01 -1.96
N VAL A 29 0.14 -3.59 -1.17
CA VAL A 29 -0.79 -4.63 -1.62
C VAL A 29 -1.72 -4.08 -2.72
N TYR A 30 -2.25 -2.87 -2.53
CA TYR A 30 -3.03 -2.18 -3.56
C TYR A 30 -2.26 -2.02 -4.86
N SER A 31 -1.04 -1.47 -4.78
CA SER A 31 -0.19 -1.28 -5.95
C SER A 31 0.11 -2.61 -6.66
N MET A 32 0.28 -3.70 -5.92
CA MET A 32 0.49 -5.01 -6.52
C MET A 32 -0.78 -5.57 -7.16
N ILE A 33 -1.95 -5.44 -6.49
CA ILE A 33 -3.22 -5.93 -7.04
C ILE A 33 -3.57 -5.17 -8.32
N SER A 34 -3.38 -3.85 -8.36
CA SER A 34 -3.65 -3.04 -9.54
C SER A 34 -2.79 -3.43 -10.74
N ARG A 35 -1.52 -3.82 -10.52
CA ARG A 35 -0.59 -4.20 -11.59
C ARG A 35 -0.69 -5.65 -12.04
N PHE A 36 -0.93 -6.56 -11.11
CA PHE A 36 -0.79 -8.01 -11.35
C PHE A 36 -2.09 -8.78 -11.15
N GLY A 37 -3.12 -8.15 -10.59
CA GLY A 37 -4.35 -8.81 -10.20
C GLY A 37 -4.26 -9.56 -8.88
N ILE A 38 -5.41 -10.05 -8.39
CA ILE A 38 -5.56 -10.66 -7.06
C ILE A 38 -4.74 -11.96 -6.92
N TRP A 39 -4.83 -12.88 -7.88
CA TRP A 39 -4.24 -14.21 -7.76
C TRP A 39 -2.72 -14.22 -7.72
N PRO A 40 -1.99 -13.50 -8.58
CA PRO A 40 -0.54 -13.38 -8.47
C PRO A 40 -0.08 -12.82 -7.12
N VAL A 41 -0.84 -11.85 -6.55
CA VAL A 41 -0.50 -11.26 -5.25
C VAL A 41 -0.70 -12.27 -4.12
N ILE A 42 -1.81 -13.05 -4.13
CA ILE A 42 -2.01 -14.14 -3.16
C ILE A 42 -0.88 -15.17 -3.25
N VAL A 43 -0.52 -15.61 -4.46
CA VAL A 43 0.56 -16.59 -4.64
C VAL A 43 1.90 -16.02 -4.18
N TYR A 44 2.21 -14.77 -4.52
CA TYR A 44 3.45 -14.13 -4.11
C TYR A 44 3.55 -13.96 -2.59
N MET A 45 2.57 -13.32 -1.96
CA MET A 45 2.61 -13.03 -0.53
C MET A 45 2.35 -14.24 0.35
N GLY A 46 1.49 -15.16 -0.10
CA GLY A 46 1.14 -16.35 0.68
C GLY A 46 2.12 -17.51 0.54
N LEU A 47 2.78 -17.64 -0.61
CA LEU A 47 3.63 -18.80 -0.92
C LEU A 47 5.07 -18.41 -1.26
N VAL A 48 5.29 -17.61 -2.29
CA VAL A 48 6.63 -17.35 -2.85
C VAL A 48 7.47 -16.51 -1.90
N GLY A 49 6.90 -15.44 -1.35
CA GLY A 49 7.57 -14.56 -0.38
C GLY A 49 8.08 -15.34 0.84
N PRO A 50 7.21 -16.05 1.57
CA PRO A 50 7.63 -16.89 2.70
C PRO A 50 8.75 -17.89 2.38
N ILE A 51 8.70 -18.54 1.22
CA ILE A 51 9.75 -19.47 0.80
C ILE A 51 11.10 -18.74 0.60
N ILE A 52 11.07 -17.59 -0.09
CA ILE A 52 12.29 -16.78 -0.32
C ILE A 52 12.83 -16.25 1.02
N GLU A 53 11.96 -15.83 1.93
CA GLU A 53 12.36 -15.37 3.25
C GLU A 53 12.99 -16.50 4.07
N GLU A 54 12.42 -17.70 4.09
CA GLU A 54 13.00 -18.83 4.79
C GLU A 54 14.35 -19.25 4.19
N LEU A 55 14.49 -19.26 2.88
CA LEU A 55 15.78 -19.49 2.23
C LEU A 55 16.81 -18.41 2.61
N SER A 56 16.37 -17.16 2.71
CA SER A 56 17.28 -16.07 3.05
C SER A 56 17.71 -16.12 4.53
N PHE A 57 16.76 -16.23 5.43
CA PHE A 57 17.02 -16.11 6.87
C PHE A 57 17.35 -17.42 7.58
N ARG A 58 17.11 -18.61 7.01
CA ARG A 58 17.20 -19.90 7.70
C ARG A 58 18.02 -20.97 6.98
N LEU A 59 18.55 -20.69 5.78
CA LEU A 59 19.37 -21.66 5.05
C LEU A 59 20.63 -22.09 5.82
N TRP A 60 21.13 -21.24 6.75
CA TRP A 60 22.23 -21.51 7.66
C TRP A 60 21.97 -22.74 8.54
N GLY A 61 20.70 -23.05 8.86
CA GLY A 61 20.31 -24.17 9.72
C GLY A 61 20.67 -25.57 9.16
N ASN A 62 20.98 -25.66 7.86
CA ASN A 62 21.51 -26.88 7.25
C ASN A 62 22.89 -27.26 7.82
N GLY A 63 23.53 -26.39 8.57
CA GLY A 63 24.79 -26.63 9.26
C GLY A 63 26.04 -26.62 8.38
N LYS A 64 25.93 -26.54 7.07
CA LYS A 64 27.05 -26.44 6.14
C LYS A 64 27.58 -25.00 6.08
N ASN A 65 28.90 -24.83 6.01
CA ASN A 65 29.50 -23.50 6.01
C ASN A 65 29.07 -22.66 4.82
N TRP A 66 28.98 -23.23 3.63
CA TRP A 66 28.56 -22.50 2.44
C TRP A 66 27.11 -22.02 2.50
N THR A 67 26.19 -22.83 3.09
CA THR A 67 24.79 -22.44 3.29
C THR A 67 24.66 -21.29 4.30
N GLY A 68 25.54 -21.28 5.31
CA GLY A 68 25.64 -20.16 6.24
C GLY A 68 26.09 -18.87 5.56
N ILE A 69 27.10 -18.94 4.71
CA ILE A 69 27.58 -17.76 3.94
C ILE A 69 26.47 -17.22 3.01
N VAL A 70 25.83 -18.10 2.25
CA VAL A 70 24.74 -17.71 1.34
C VAL A 70 23.60 -17.07 2.13
N SER A 71 23.19 -17.65 3.26
CA SER A 71 22.15 -17.09 4.11
C SER A 71 22.52 -15.69 4.65
N VAL A 72 23.76 -15.50 5.10
CA VAL A 72 24.23 -14.19 5.59
C VAL A 72 24.20 -13.14 4.48
N ILE A 73 24.61 -13.49 3.26
CA ILE A 73 24.53 -12.57 2.11
C ILE A 73 23.08 -12.22 1.80
N LEU A 74 22.18 -13.20 1.76
CA LEU A 74 20.76 -12.96 1.49
C LEU A 74 20.11 -12.12 2.60
N MET A 75 20.40 -12.38 3.87
CA MET A 75 19.94 -11.56 4.99
C MET A 75 20.41 -10.10 4.85
N ALA A 76 21.67 -9.88 4.48
CA ALA A 76 22.20 -8.55 4.25
C ALA A 76 21.49 -7.83 3.09
N LEU A 77 21.15 -8.54 2.01
CA LEU A 77 20.36 -7.98 0.90
C LEU A 77 18.96 -7.55 1.36
N TRP A 78 18.29 -8.34 2.18
CA TRP A 78 17.01 -7.94 2.78
C TRP A 78 17.13 -6.68 3.66
N CYS A 79 18.23 -6.55 4.37
CA CYS A 79 18.51 -5.39 5.21
C CYS A 79 18.76 -4.08 4.42
N LEU A 80 18.93 -4.13 3.09
CA LEU A 80 19.00 -2.92 2.26
C LEU A 80 17.72 -2.09 2.34
N ASN A 81 16.57 -2.69 2.63
CA ASN A 81 15.32 -1.97 2.85
C ASN A 81 15.39 -1.01 4.06
N VAL A 82 16.26 -1.32 5.02
CA VAL A 82 16.50 -0.47 6.21
C VAL A 82 17.58 0.56 5.92
N GLY A 83 18.59 0.18 5.14
CA GLY A 83 19.66 1.05 4.70
C GLY A 83 20.97 0.30 4.43
N TRP A 84 21.80 0.84 3.56
CA TRP A 84 23.03 0.18 3.12
C TRP A 84 24.06 -0.02 4.24
N LEU A 85 24.15 0.90 5.20
CA LEU A 85 25.03 0.74 6.37
C LEU A 85 24.60 -0.42 7.27
N PHE A 86 23.27 -0.60 7.42
CA PHE A 86 22.73 -1.71 8.20
C PHE A 86 22.94 -3.06 7.49
N ALA A 87 22.80 -3.07 6.18
CA ALA A 87 23.10 -4.26 5.36
C ALA A 87 24.60 -4.64 5.47
N LEU A 88 25.51 -3.67 5.40
CA LEU A 88 26.93 -3.90 5.59
C LEU A 88 27.24 -4.41 7.00
N PHE A 89 26.64 -3.81 8.03
CA PHE A 89 26.76 -4.28 9.41
C PHE A 89 26.28 -5.73 9.55
N ALA A 90 25.10 -6.06 9.00
CA ALA A 90 24.55 -7.41 9.03
C ALA A 90 25.49 -8.43 8.36
N LEU A 91 26.06 -8.05 7.20
CA LEU A 91 27.03 -8.88 6.49
C LEU A 91 28.30 -9.13 7.31
N CYS A 92 28.91 -8.06 7.84
CA CYS A 92 30.16 -8.16 8.63
C CYS A 92 29.95 -8.98 9.89
N VAL A 93 28.88 -8.74 10.65
CA VAL A 93 28.57 -9.49 11.88
C VAL A 93 28.26 -10.94 11.57
N GLY A 94 27.46 -11.22 10.53
CA GLY A 94 27.16 -12.58 10.13
C GLY A 94 28.39 -13.40 9.73
N ILE A 95 29.30 -12.80 8.95
CA ILE A 95 30.58 -13.44 8.59
C ILE A 95 31.44 -13.65 9.84
N ALA A 96 31.53 -12.65 10.75
CA ALA A 96 32.29 -12.78 11.99
C ALA A 96 31.76 -13.94 12.85
N ILE A 97 30.45 -14.12 12.97
CA ILE A 97 29.82 -15.25 13.68
C ILE A 97 30.24 -16.59 13.03
N LEU A 98 30.14 -16.69 11.71
CA LEU A 98 30.51 -17.91 10.97
C LEU A 98 31.99 -18.27 11.16
N MET A 99 32.87 -17.26 11.18
CA MET A 99 34.31 -17.46 11.36
C MET A 99 34.67 -17.78 12.82
N ALA A 100 34.15 -17.00 13.77
CA ALA A 100 34.48 -17.15 15.19
C ALA A 100 33.97 -18.49 15.79
N LEU A 101 32.82 -18.96 15.30
CA LEU A 101 32.16 -20.17 15.79
C LEU A 101 32.27 -21.35 14.83
N LYS A 102 33.29 -21.37 13.96
CA LYS A 102 33.45 -22.38 12.92
C LYS A 102 33.53 -23.80 13.51
N GLU A 103 34.24 -23.96 14.61
CA GLU A 103 34.49 -25.23 15.25
C GLU A 103 33.38 -25.65 16.25
N ASP A 104 32.57 -24.69 16.75
CA ASP A 104 31.49 -24.98 17.71
C ASP A 104 30.14 -24.84 17.00
N ARG A 105 29.68 -25.96 16.44
CA ARG A 105 28.44 -26.03 15.66
C ARG A 105 27.23 -25.57 16.47
N ASP A 106 27.10 -26.03 17.71
CA ASP A 106 25.88 -25.80 18.50
C ASP A 106 25.77 -24.31 18.91
N LYS A 107 26.87 -23.72 19.36
CA LYS A 107 26.90 -22.26 19.61
C LYS A 107 26.67 -21.46 18.35
N ARG A 108 27.25 -21.89 17.22
CA ARG A 108 27.02 -21.24 15.94
C ARG A 108 25.55 -21.26 15.55
N LEU A 109 24.88 -22.37 15.63
CA LEU A 109 23.45 -22.48 15.31
C LEU A 109 22.61 -21.62 16.26
N PHE A 110 22.89 -21.63 17.55
CA PHE A 110 22.19 -20.80 18.52
C PHE A 110 22.36 -19.29 18.25
N VAL A 111 23.60 -18.85 18.01
CA VAL A 111 23.88 -17.43 17.74
C VAL A 111 23.27 -16.99 16.40
N LEU A 112 23.32 -17.85 15.36
CA LEU A 112 22.68 -17.56 14.07
C LEU A 112 21.15 -17.54 14.17
N MET A 113 20.56 -18.37 15.03
CA MET A 113 19.12 -18.34 15.32
C MET A 113 18.71 -16.97 15.87
N LEU A 114 19.42 -16.47 16.88
CA LEU A 114 19.14 -15.14 17.45
C LEU A 114 19.39 -14.03 16.43
N PHE A 115 20.55 -14.05 15.79
CA PHE A 115 20.96 -13.05 14.80
C PHE A 115 19.97 -12.95 13.63
N SER A 116 19.62 -14.08 13.02
CA SER A 116 18.67 -14.10 11.89
C SER A 116 17.26 -13.69 12.31
N SER A 117 16.84 -13.99 13.54
CA SER A 117 15.53 -13.57 14.06
C SER A 117 15.47 -12.06 14.30
N VAL A 118 16.56 -11.47 14.80
CA VAL A 118 16.67 -10.00 14.93
C VAL A 118 16.63 -9.34 13.57
N LEU A 119 17.43 -9.81 12.60
CA LEU A 119 17.46 -9.25 11.26
C LEU A 119 16.10 -9.40 10.55
N PHE A 120 15.43 -10.54 10.72
CA PHE A 120 14.09 -10.78 10.20
C PHE A 120 13.08 -9.75 10.75
N ALA A 121 13.11 -9.50 12.06
CA ALA A 121 12.24 -8.52 12.68
C ALA A 121 12.51 -7.09 12.19
N VAL A 122 13.79 -6.71 12.10
CA VAL A 122 14.21 -5.38 11.62
C VAL A 122 13.88 -5.17 10.15
N ALA A 123 14.05 -6.20 9.30
CA ALA A 123 13.68 -6.12 7.88
C ALA A 123 12.17 -5.88 7.66
N HIS A 124 11.33 -6.19 8.65
CA HIS A 124 9.88 -5.96 8.60
C HIS A 124 9.43 -4.64 9.23
N MET A 125 10.36 -3.82 9.79
CA MET A 125 9.99 -2.54 10.42
C MET A 125 9.25 -1.60 9.47
N GLY A 126 9.61 -1.60 8.20
CA GLY A 126 8.95 -0.78 7.17
C GLY A 126 7.50 -1.16 6.87
N ASN A 127 7.00 -2.27 7.40
CA ASN A 127 5.59 -2.66 7.27
C ASN A 127 4.67 -1.92 8.27
N TYR A 128 5.24 -1.22 9.23
CA TYR A 128 4.51 -0.53 10.30
C TYR A 128 4.70 0.97 10.18
N ASP A 129 3.60 1.70 10.22
CA ASP A 129 3.56 3.14 10.32
C ASP A 129 2.82 3.53 11.61
N GLY A 130 3.15 4.67 12.18
CA GLY A 130 2.50 5.15 13.39
C GLY A 130 3.46 5.40 14.56
N ASN A 131 2.93 5.31 15.79
CA ASN A 131 3.75 5.58 16.97
C ASN A 131 4.74 4.44 17.25
N TRP A 132 5.81 4.75 17.97
CA TRP A 132 6.88 3.81 18.28
C TRP A 132 6.42 2.52 19.00
N PHE A 133 5.30 2.54 19.74
CA PHE A 133 4.73 1.35 20.37
C PHE A 133 4.26 0.32 19.33
N VAL A 134 3.60 0.79 18.26
CA VAL A 134 3.13 -0.07 17.17
C VAL A 134 4.31 -0.76 16.49
N VAL A 135 5.34 0.02 16.17
CA VAL A 135 6.58 -0.51 15.56
C VAL A 135 7.24 -1.52 16.49
N LEU A 136 7.36 -1.20 17.80
CA LEU A 136 7.96 -2.08 18.78
C LEU A 136 7.19 -3.41 18.91
N PHE A 137 5.86 -3.38 18.98
CA PHE A 137 5.05 -4.60 19.03
C PHE A 137 5.21 -5.43 17.76
N GLY A 138 5.21 -4.81 16.59
CA GLY A 138 5.45 -5.50 15.33
C GLY A 138 6.83 -6.16 15.27
N VAL A 139 7.87 -5.47 15.73
CA VAL A 139 9.24 -6.01 15.82
C VAL A 139 9.30 -7.20 16.80
N ILE A 140 8.67 -7.09 17.98
CA ILE A 140 8.64 -8.20 18.96
C ILE A 140 7.90 -9.42 18.38
N GLU A 141 6.77 -9.20 17.69
CA GLU A 141 6.03 -10.27 17.03
C GLU A 141 6.88 -10.98 15.98
N LYS A 142 7.52 -10.21 15.09
CA LYS A 142 8.38 -10.79 14.03
C LYS A 142 9.62 -11.47 14.60
N PHE A 143 10.21 -10.94 15.67
CA PHE A 143 11.30 -11.57 16.37
C PHE A 143 10.87 -12.93 16.97
N GLY A 144 9.73 -12.95 17.68
CA GLY A 144 9.18 -14.20 18.25
C GLY A 144 8.85 -15.24 17.19
N PHE A 145 8.23 -14.81 16.08
CA PHE A 145 7.99 -15.70 14.94
C PHE A 145 9.31 -16.18 14.32
N GLY A 146 10.29 -15.29 14.16
CA GLY A 146 11.63 -15.62 13.67
C GLY A 146 12.33 -16.68 14.51
N LEU A 147 12.21 -16.61 15.85
CA LEU A 147 12.73 -17.64 16.77
C LEU A 147 12.02 -18.98 16.58
N LEU A 148 10.69 -18.97 16.48
CA LEU A 148 9.88 -20.18 16.30
C LEU A 148 10.27 -20.94 15.02
N VAL A 149 10.32 -20.24 13.88
CA VAL A 149 10.68 -20.88 12.60
C VAL A 149 12.15 -21.29 12.57
N SER A 150 13.05 -20.55 13.22
CA SER A 150 14.46 -20.94 13.38
C SER A 150 14.61 -22.19 14.26
N TYR A 151 13.82 -22.30 15.32
CA TYR A 151 13.74 -23.52 16.14
C TYR A 151 13.34 -24.74 15.32
N LEU A 152 12.33 -24.59 14.44
CA LEU A 152 11.91 -25.67 13.54
C LEU A 152 13.02 -26.11 12.58
N VAL A 153 13.81 -25.16 12.07
CA VAL A 153 14.93 -25.47 11.19
C VAL A 153 16.01 -26.27 11.92
N VAL A 154 16.36 -25.89 13.16
CA VAL A 154 17.40 -26.55 13.95
C VAL A 154 16.98 -27.94 14.37
N ASN A 155 15.74 -28.13 14.80
CA ASN A 155 15.26 -29.43 15.37
C ASN A 155 14.65 -30.36 14.33
N HIS A 156 14.22 -29.87 13.18
CA HIS A 156 13.63 -30.67 12.12
C HIS A 156 14.36 -30.43 10.79
N ASN A 157 13.86 -29.46 9.99
CA ASN A 157 14.51 -29.01 8.77
C ASN A 157 13.82 -27.75 8.24
N ILE A 158 14.39 -27.14 7.18
CA ILE A 158 13.88 -25.91 6.57
C ILE A 158 12.47 -26.06 5.96
N LEU A 159 12.06 -27.27 5.57
CA LEU A 159 10.72 -27.47 4.99
C LEU A 159 9.61 -27.29 6.02
N TRP A 160 9.84 -27.65 7.28
CA TRP A 160 8.88 -27.39 8.37
C TRP A 160 8.74 -25.90 8.65
N SER A 161 9.85 -25.19 8.61
CA SER A 161 9.85 -23.72 8.74
C SER A 161 9.08 -23.06 7.60
N MET A 162 9.39 -23.42 6.34
CA MET A 162 8.67 -22.96 5.16
C MET A 162 7.17 -23.27 5.24
N GLY A 163 6.81 -24.50 5.62
CA GLY A 163 5.41 -24.89 5.74
C GLY A 163 4.64 -24.04 6.75
N LEU A 164 5.21 -23.85 7.96
CA LEU A 164 4.59 -22.99 8.96
C LEU A 164 4.47 -21.54 8.48
N HIS A 165 5.52 -21.01 7.85
CA HIS A 165 5.53 -19.64 7.35
C HIS A 165 4.50 -19.41 6.23
N VAL A 166 4.43 -20.35 5.27
CA VAL A 166 3.42 -20.33 4.19
C VAL A 166 2.00 -20.36 4.77
N ILE A 167 1.74 -21.25 5.74
CA ILE A 167 0.42 -21.33 6.39
C ILE A 167 0.10 -20.00 7.09
N ASN A 168 1.03 -19.48 7.89
CA ASN A 168 0.84 -18.22 8.62
C ASN A 168 0.53 -17.06 7.68
N ASN A 169 1.33 -16.89 6.62
CA ASN A 169 1.12 -15.82 5.66
C ASN A 169 -0.15 -16.01 4.84
N SER A 170 -0.46 -17.23 4.42
CA SER A 170 -1.69 -17.51 3.67
C SER A 170 -2.95 -17.19 4.47
N VAL A 171 -2.98 -17.56 5.76
CA VAL A 171 -4.11 -17.27 6.66
C VAL A 171 -4.35 -15.75 6.81
N VAL A 172 -3.31 -14.94 6.76
CA VAL A 172 -3.43 -13.47 6.85
C VAL A 172 -3.69 -12.87 5.47
N THR A 173 -2.92 -13.28 4.47
CA THR A 173 -2.90 -12.65 3.14
C THR A 173 -4.17 -12.93 2.34
N ILE A 174 -4.68 -14.18 2.38
CA ILE A 174 -5.84 -14.55 1.54
C ILE A 174 -7.08 -13.71 1.92
N PRO A 175 -7.52 -13.64 3.19
CA PRO A 175 -8.65 -12.79 3.56
C PRO A 175 -8.40 -11.31 3.26
N LEU A 176 -7.17 -10.82 3.52
CA LEU A 176 -6.80 -9.44 3.27
C LEU A 176 -6.94 -9.09 1.79
N VAL A 177 -6.30 -9.86 0.90
CA VAL A 177 -6.31 -9.60 -0.54
C VAL A 177 -7.70 -9.77 -1.13
N LEU A 178 -8.47 -10.76 -0.66
CA LEU A 178 -9.85 -10.95 -1.11
C LEU A 178 -10.76 -9.81 -0.63
N SER A 179 -10.60 -9.31 0.60
CA SER A 179 -11.37 -8.17 1.10
C SER A 179 -11.07 -6.90 0.31
N ILE A 180 -9.80 -6.66 -0.01
CA ILE A 180 -9.38 -5.56 -0.88
C ILE A 180 -9.98 -5.72 -2.28
N GLY A 181 -9.91 -6.92 -2.86
CA GLY A 181 -10.44 -7.20 -4.20
C GLY A 181 -11.96 -7.14 -4.30
N GLN A 182 -12.68 -7.35 -3.18
CA GLN A 182 -14.13 -7.18 -3.10
C GLN A 182 -14.54 -5.73 -2.82
N ALA A 183 -13.65 -4.94 -2.27
CA ALA A 183 -13.85 -3.52 -1.99
C ALA A 183 -13.70 -2.63 -3.24
N VAL A 184 -13.90 -3.15 -4.45
CA VAL A 184 -14.15 -2.34 -5.63
C VAL A 184 -15.54 -1.75 -5.47
N THR A 185 -15.61 -0.67 -4.71
CA THR A 185 -16.85 0.11 -4.63
C THR A 185 -17.03 0.77 -5.98
N ILE A 186 -18.03 0.35 -6.73
CA ILE A 186 -18.47 1.05 -7.93
C ILE A 186 -19.53 2.02 -7.45
N GLU A 187 -19.24 3.30 -7.47
CA GLU A 187 -20.24 4.34 -7.33
C GLU A 187 -20.59 4.89 -8.70
N THR A 188 -21.88 5.07 -8.96
CA THR A 188 -22.37 5.60 -10.22
C THR A 188 -23.20 6.84 -9.92
N LEU A 189 -22.76 7.99 -10.43
CA LEU A 189 -23.57 9.21 -10.49
C LEU A 189 -24.14 9.32 -11.90
N TYR A 190 -25.41 9.59 -12.00
CA TYR A 190 -26.05 9.77 -13.30
C TYR A 190 -27.10 10.88 -13.25
N ASN A 191 -27.29 11.54 -14.38
CA ASN A 191 -28.43 12.36 -14.70
C ASN A 191 -28.75 12.21 -16.18
N ASP A 192 -29.66 13.02 -16.71
CA ASP A 192 -30.07 12.97 -18.13
C ASP A 192 -28.93 13.30 -19.10
N ASN A 193 -27.91 14.01 -18.64
CA ASN A 193 -26.81 14.55 -19.43
C ASN A 193 -25.52 13.74 -19.36
N PHE A 194 -25.30 12.97 -18.28
CA PHE A 194 -24.09 12.18 -18.10
C PHE A 194 -24.28 10.96 -17.19
N THR A 195 -23.36 10.02 -17.33
CA THR A 195 -23.12 8.93 -16.37
C THR A 195 -21.66 8.96 -15.96
N LEU A 196 -21.38 9.06 -14.65
CA LEU A 196 -20.06 8.95 -14.07
C LEU A 196 -19.95 7.67 -13.24
N GLU A 197 -19.08 6.78 -13.65
CA GLU A 197 -18.72 5.57 -12.92
C GLU A 197 -17.38 5.78 -12.23
N ILE A 198 -17.33 5.58 -10.91
CA ILE A 198 -16.14 5.72 -10.09
C ILE A 198 -15.78 4.34 -9.55
N ARG A 199 -14.60 3.87 -9.85
CA ARG A 199 -14.05 2.61 -9.32
C ARG A 199 -12.88 2.92 -8.40
N SER A 200 -12.87 2.34 -7.21
CA SER A 200 -11.67 2.38 -6.38
C SER A 200 -10.48 1.81 -7.15
N ALA A 201 -9.30 2.39 -6.97
CA ALA A 201 -8.12 2.23 -7.82
C ALA A 201 -7.47 0.83 -7.84
N VAL A 202 -8.25 -0.23 -7.91
CA VAL A 202 -7.73 -1.61 -7.96
C VAL A 202 -7.26 -1.99 -9.37
N VAL A 203 -7.62 -1.23 -10.40
CA VAL A 203 -7.21 -1.50 -11.78
C VAL A 203 -6.68 -0.21 -12.40
N HIS A 204 -5.36 -0.03 -12.31
CA HIS A 204 -4.70 0.91 -13.19
C HIS A 204 -4.63 0.26 -14.57
N ASP A 205 -5.41 0.74 -15.51
CA ASP A 205 -5.20 0.44 -16.92
C ASP A 205 -4.03 1.30 -17.38
N ASP A 206 -2.88 0.68 -17.64
CA ASP A 206 -1.67 1.37 -18.13
C ASP A 206 -1.91 2.09 -19.48
N SER A 207 -3.05 1.85 -20.14
CA SER A 207 -3.47 2.59 -21.33
C SER A 207 -4.04 3.98 -21.03
N ILE A 208 -4.39 4.25 -19.77
CA ILE A 208 -4.83 5.55 -19.30
C ILE A 208 -3.59 6.29 -18.79
N SER A 209 -2.91 7.02 -19.67
CA SER A 209 -1.82 7.90 -19.23
C SER A 209 -2.37 9.05 -18.41
N GLU A 210 -1.66 9.45 -17.35
CA GLU A 210 -2.00 10.64 -16.52
C GLU A 210 -2.05 11.96 -17.34
N GLU A 211 -1.55 11.93 -18.58
CA GLU A 211 -1.47 13.06 -19.52
C GLU A 211 -2.59 13.10 -20.55
N ASN A 212 -3.49 12.13 -20.61
CA ASN A 212 -4.57 12.21 -21.58
C ASN A 212 -5.51 13.34 -21.17
N SER A 213 -5.67 14.30 -22.08
CA SER A 213 -6.64 15.37 -22.05
C SER A 213 -8.03 14.80 -21.79
N PHE A 214 -8.31 14.56 -20.54
CA PHE A 214 -9.62 14.23 -20.04
C PHE A 214 -10.51 15.39 -20.47
N PHE A 215 -11.67 15.14 -21.00
CA PHE A 215 -12.59 16.15 -21.58
C PHE A 215 -12.23 16.71 -22.97
N ALA A 216 -11.29 16.13 -23.72
CA ALA A 216 -11.27 16.39 -25.16
C ALA A 216 -12.67 16.07 -25.74
N ASP A 217 -13.13 16.81 -26.74
CA ASP A 217 -14.46 16.74 -27.39
C ASP A 217 -14.95 15.31 -27.76
N VAL A 218 -14.99 14.42 -26.77
CA VAL A 218 -15.40 13.01 -26.88
C VAL A 218 -16.47 12.67 -25.85
N ASP A 219 -17.41 11.84 -26.25
CA ASP A 219 -18.55 11.46 -25.41
C ASP A 219 -18.12 10.59 -24.19
N THR A 220 -16.99 9.90 -24.29
CA THR A 220 -16.49 9.02 -23.22
C THR A 220 -15.08 9.41 -22.80
N ASN A 221 -14.92 9.70 -21.52
CA ASN A 221 -13.67 10.14 -20.92
C ASN A 221 -13.23 9.19 -19.80
N TYR A 222 -11.95 8.88 -19.77
CA TYR A 222 -11.32 8.08 -18.73
C TYR A 222 -10.32 8.92 -17.96
N TYR A 223 -10.34 8.83 -16.64
CA TYR A 223 -9.42 9.55 -15.78
C TYR A 223 -8.97 8.68 -14.62
N PHE A 224 -7.73 8.87 -14.19
CA PHE A 224 -7.17 8.24 -13.01
C PHE A 224 -6.58 9.28 -12.07
N GLY A 225 -7.18 9.43 -10.90
CA GLY A 225 -6.78 10.42 -9.89
C GLY A 225 -7.71 10.43 -8.70
N ASN A 226 -7.58 11.42 -7.83
CA ASN A 226 -8.56 11.62 -6.76
C ASN A 226 -9.76 12.45 -7.26
N THR A 227 -10.84 12.50 -6.46
CA THR A 227 -12.07 13.22 -6.84
C THR A 227 -11.86 14.73 -6.97
N ALA A 228 -10.96 15.33 -6.16
CA ALA A 228 -10.65 16.75 -6.27
C ALA A 228 -9.93 17.08 -7.58
N SER A 229 -8.94 16.28 -7.97
CA SER A 229 -8.22 16.45 -9.24
C SER A 229 -9.15 16.26 -10.44
N PHE A 230 -10.06 15.28 -10.37
CA PHE A 230 -11.06 15.06 -11.40
C PHE A 230 -12.02 16.23 -11.55
N ALA A 231 -12.58 16.72 -10.43
CA ALA A 231 -13.46 17.89 -10.43
C ALA A 231 -12.75 19.16 -10.89
N GLY A 232 -11.47 19.31 -10.52
CA GLY A 232 -10.63 20.43 -10.98
C GLY A 232 -10.48 20.45 -12.50
N GLN A 233 -10.29 19.30 -13.13
CA GLN A 233 -10.27 19.20 -14.59
C GLN A 233 -11.64 19.57 -15.20
N ALA A 234 -12.75 19.09 -14.64
CA ALA A 234 -14.08 19.45 -15.11
C ALA A 234 -14.34 20.95 -15.04
N MET A 235 -13.91 21.63 -13.95
CA MET A 235 -14.02 23.08 -13.81
C MET A 235 -13.18 23.84 -14.82
N ILE A 236 -11.99 23.38 -15.14
CA ILE A 236 -11.14 23.96 -16.18
C ILE A 236 -11.90 23.95 -17.51
N TYR A 237 -12.50 22.84 -17.89
CA TYR A 237 -13.24 22.73 -19.14
C TYR A 237 -14.54 23.53 -19.13
N GLU A 238 -15.25 23.61 -18.00
CA GLU A 238 -16.41 24.50 -17.85
C GLU A 238 -16.00 25.95 -18.06
N ALA A 239 -14.90 26.39 -17.44
CA ALA A 239 -14.39 27.77 -17.64
C ALA A 239 -14.07 28.03 -19.11
N MET A 240 -13.39 27.08 -19.77
CA MET A 240 -13.07 27.21 -21.22
C MET A 240 -14.32 27.29 -22.08
N GLN A 241 -15.35 26.48 -21.83
CA GLN A 241 -16.61 26.53 -22.54
C GLN A 241 -17.32 27.88 -22.38
N ASN A 242 -17.16 28.54 -21.23
CA ASN A 242 -17.71 29.84 -20.94
C ASN A 242 -16.80 31.00 -21.40
N GLY A 243 -15.73 30.70 -22.14
CA GLY A 243 -14.78 31.71 -22.65
C GLY A 243 -13.90 32.34 -21.56
N ILE A 244 -13.78 31.68 -20.39
CA ILE A 244 -12.92 32.09 -19.29
C ILE A 244 -11.60 31.36 -19.45
N ASP A 245 -10.47 32.09 -19.45
CA ASP A 245 -9.15 31.48 -19.41
C ASP A 245 -8.88 30.91 -18.01
N PRO A 246 -8.82 29.57 -17.83
CA PRO A 246 -8.58 28.96 -16.54
C PRO A 246 -7.15 29.18 -16.03
N ASN A 247 -6.21 29.53 -16.90
CA ASN A 247 -4.85 29.91 -16.55
C ASN A 247 -4.68 31.43 -16.45
N GLY A 248 -5.76 32.19 -16.68
CA GLY A 248 -5.79 33.64 -16.62
C GLY A 248 -5.65 34.20 -15.21
N ASP A 249 -5.59 35.53 -15.14
CA ASP A 249 -5.34 36.24 -13.88
C ASP A 249 -6.53 36.25 -12.90
N SER A 250 -7.70 35.69 -13.28
CA SER A 250 -8.95 35.89 -12.51
C SER A 250 -9.31 34.68 -11.62
N ILE A 251 -8.97 33.44 -12.03
CA ILE A 251 -9.36 32.23 -11.32
C ILE A 251 -8.12 31.33 -11.12
N ARG A 252 -7.96 30.80 -9.94
CA ARG A 252 -6.96 29.76 -9.62
C ARG A 252 -7.67 28.55 -9.03
N ILE A 253 -7.48 27.39 -9.63
CA ILE A 253 -7.96 26.12 -9.12
C ILE A 253 -6.84 25.43 -8.34
N VAL A 254 -7.12 25.07 -7.09
CA VAL A 254 -6.23 24.32 -6.22
C VAL A 254 -6.91 23.00 -5.88
N THR A 255 -6.21 21.90 -6.01
CA THR A 255 -6.73 20.57 -5.72
C THR A 255 -5.87 19.89 -4.66
N ASP A 256 -6.51 19.25 -3.70
CA ASP A 256 -5.84 18.42 -2.70
C ASP A 256 -5.46 17.07 -3.32
N ASN A 257 -4.18 16.69 -3.21
CA ASN A 257 -3.64 15.46 -3.79
C ASN A 257 -3.45 14.32 -2.77
N ASP A 258 -3.83 14.52 -1.51
CA ASP A 258 -3.53 13.57 -0.43
C ASP A 258 -4.50 12.38 -0.35
N TYR A 259 -5.57 12.37 -1.15
CA TYR A 259 -6.59 11.34 -1.13
C TYR A 259 -6.31 10.18 -2.10
N PRO A 260 -6.88 8.98 -1.82
CA PRO A 260 -6.74 7.82 -2.69
C PRO A 260 -7.18 8.09 -4.12
N LYS A 261 -6.42 7.54 -5.07
CA LYS A 261 -6.76 7.63 -6.49
C LYS A 261 -7.84 6.62 -6.85
N CYS A 262 -8.74 7.02 -7.76
CA CYS A 262 -9.82 6.22 -8.33
C CYS A 262 -9.73 6.24 -9.85
N SER A 263 -10.33 5.25 -10.48
CA SER A 263 -10.59 5.28 -11.92
C SER A 263 -11.98 5.86 -12.17
N PHE A 264 -12.07 6.83 -13.05
CA PHE A 264 -13.31 7.48 -13.44
C PHE A 264 -13.60 7.15 -14.90
N THR A 265 -14.84 6.78 -15.18
CA THR A 265 -15.37 6.66 -16.53
C THR A 265 -16.57 7.60 -16.63
N LEU A 266 -16.43 8.67 -17.40
CA LEU A 266 -17.46 9.66 -17.63
C LEU A 266 -17.99 9.51 -19.05
N VAL A 267 -19.29 9.33 -19.19
CA VAL A 267 -19.99 9.30 -20.46
C VAL A 267 -21.02 10.42 -20.49
N TYR A 268 -20.87 11.36 -21.43
CA TYR A 268 -21.87 12.37 -21.70
C TYR A 268 -22.90 11.86 -22.72
N THR A 269 -24.17 12.13 -22.46
CA THR A 269 -25.29 11.73 -23.31
C THR A 269 -25.83 12.87 -24.17
N THR A 270 -25.44 14.11 -23.85
CA THR A 270 -25.91 15.32 -24.55
C THR A 270 -24.74 16.28 -24.80
N GLN A 271 -24.93 17.16 -25.81
CA GLN A 271 -24.04 18.27 -26.08
C GLN A 271 -24.83 19.61 -25.97
N PRO A 272 -24.23 20.72 -25.47
CA PRO A 272 -22.87 20.79 -24.93
C PRO A 272 -22.69 19.97 -23.66
N TYR A 273 -21.48 19.55 -23.36
CA TYR A 273 -21.16 18.73 -22.18
C TYR A 273 -21.45 19.51 -20.88
N ASP A 274 -22.24 18.86 -20.00
CA ASP A 274 -22.69 19.47 -18.75
C ASP A 274 -21.67 19.28 -17.62
N HIS A 275 -20.54 19.98 -17.72
CA HIS A 275 -19.49 19.95 -16.68
C HIS A 275 -19.98 20.54 -15.36
N HIS A 276 -20.82 21.59 -15.41
CA HIS A 276 -21.39 22.19 -14.21
C HIS A 276 -22.28 21.21 -13.45
N GLY A 277 -23.20 20.54 -14.15
CA GLY A 277 -24.06 19.53 -13.56
C GLY A 277 -23.28 18.37 -12.94
N LEU A 278 -22.16 17.98 -13.56
CA LEU A 278 -21.25 16.96 -13.02
C LEU A 278 -20.64 17.39 -11.68
N ILE A 279 -20.08 18.61 -11.60
CA ILE A 279 -19.48 19.15 -10.38
C ILE A 279 -20.51 19.23 -9.26
N VAL A 280 -21.70 19.76 -9.53
CA VAL A 280 -22.80 19.86 -8.57
C VAL A 280 -23.25 18.48 -8.09
N ALA A 281 -23.27 17.46 -8.97
CA ALA A 281 -23.62 16.10 -8.59
C ALA A 281 -22.57 15.49 -7.66
N MET A 282 -21.27 15.70 -7.92
CA MET A 282 -20.18 15.23 -7.05
C MET A 282 -20.21 15.90 -5.68
N GLU A 283 -20.47 17.19 -5.60
CA GLU A 283 -20.60 17.92 -4.34
C GLU A 283 -21.81 17.42 -3.53
N LYS A 284 -22.97 17.27 -4.16
CA LYS A 284 -24.17 16.71 -3.51
C LYS A 284 -23.97 15.28 -3.04
N ALA A 285 -23.18 14.49 -3.73
CA ALA A 285 -22.83 13.14 -3.32
C ALA A 285 -21.80 13.11 -2.19
N GLY A 286 -21.26 14.27 -1.79
CA GLY A 286 -20.24 14.39 -0.73
C GLY A 286 -18.91 13.78 -1.16
N MET A 287 -18.56 13.89 -2.43
CA MET A 287 -17.29 13.41 -2.99
C MET A 287 -16.22 14.49 -3.00
N ILE A 288 -16.65 15.73 -3.05
CA ILE A 288 -15.80 16.93 -3.06
C ILE A 288 -16.46 18.01 -2.19
N GLU A 289 -15.61 18.91 -1.70
CA GLU A 289 -15.99 20.17 -1.08
C GLU A 289 -15.27 21.30 -1.81
N ILE A 290 -15.98 22.37 -2.12
CA ILE A 290 -15.47 23.51 -2.90
C ILE A 290 -15.53 24.76 -2.05
N ASP A 291 -14.38 25.27 -1.65
CA ASP A 291 -14.24 26.54 -0.97
C ASP A 291 -13.87 27.63 -1.99
N THR A 292 -14.64 28.71 -2.01
CA THR A 292 -14.35 29.87 -2.86
C THR A 292 -13.72 30.98 -2.01
N ILE A 293 -12.46 31.26 -2.24
CA ILE A 293 -11.69 32.26 -1.50
C ILE A 293 -11.32 33.40 -2.45
N TYR A 294 -11.79 34.63 -2.17
CA TYR A 294 -11.31 35.78 -2.89
C TYR A 294 -10.02 36.32 -2.28
N ASN A 295 -8.94 36.29 -3.06
CA ASN A 295 -7.66 36.86 -2.62
C ASN A 295 -7.60 38.34 -3.01
N GLU A 296 -7.79 39.24 -2.04
CA GLU A 296 -7.78 40.67 -2.24
C GLU A 296 -6.43 41.21 -2.74
N THR A 297 -5.33 40.54 -2.38
CA THR A 297 -3.96 40.93 -2.74
C THR A 297 -3.71 40.73 -4.23
N ASP A 298 -4.12 39.59 -4.75
CA ASP A 298 -3.88 39.20 -6.14
C ASP A 298 -5.08 39.48 -7.04
N LYS A 299 -6.20 39.95 -6.46
CA LYS A 299 -7.49 40.16 -7.13
C LYS A 299 -7.98 38.91 -7.88
N LYS A 300 -7.70 37.75 -7.34
CA LYS A 300 -8.05 36.43 -7.93
C LYS A 300 -9.07 35.72 -7.07
N THR A 301 -9.99 35.00 -7.71
CA THR A 301 -10.82 34.01 -7.05
C THR A 301 -10.08 32.69 -7.02
N VAL A 302 -9.85 32.17 -5.85
CA VAL A 302 -9.26 30.84 -5.66
C VAL A 302 -10.40 29.86 -5.36
N LEU A 303 -10.51 28.83 -6.18
CA LEU A 303 -11.38 27.68 -5.94
C LEU A 303 -10.51 26.57 -5.35
N ASP A 304 -10.70 26.31 -4.07
CA ASP A 304 -10.01 25.25 -3.33
C ASP A 304 -10.91 24.02 -3.30
N ILE A 305 -10.55 23.00 -4.09
CA ILE A 305 -11.33 21.78 -4.22
C ILE A 305 -10.67 20.68 -3.37
N LYS A 306 -11.41 20.23 -2.38
CA LYS A 306 -10.98 19.16 -1.48
C LYS A 306 -11.70 17.86 -1.82
N SER A 307 -10.97 16.76 -1.87
CA SER A 307 -11.56 15.44 -1.93
C SER A 307 -12.14 15.11 -0.55
N THR A 308 -13.39 14.66 -0.52
CA THR A 308 -14.04 14.12 0.69
C THR A 308 -14.41 12.65 0.50
N TYR A 309 -14.08 12.09 -0.68
CA TYR A 309 -14.37 10.72 -1.04
C TYR A 309 -13.21 9.81 -0.68
N ASP A 310 -13.44 8.94 0.28
CA ASP A 310 -12.54 7.84 0.62
C ASP A 310 -13.20 6.52 0.19
N PRO A 311 -12.76 5.92 -0.94
CA PRO A 311 -13.31 4.66 -1.43
C PRO A 311 -13.06 3.49 -0.48
N PHE A 312 -12.26 3.68 0.58
CA PHE A 312 -11.90 2.66 1.56
C PHE A 312 -12.63 2.82 2.89
N GLN A 313 -13.35 3.91 3.13
CA GLN A 313 -14.28 4.01 4.24
C GLN A 313 -15.54 3.17 3.95
N ILE A 314 -15.39 1.87 4.09
CA ILE A 314 -16.51 0.95 4.07
C ILE A 314 -17.44 1.30 5.22
N SER A 315 -18.60 1.82 4.86
CA SER A 315 -19.82 1.95 5.65
C SER A 315 -19.76 2.81 6.93
N LYS A 316 -20.07 4.06 6.76
CA LYS A 316 -20.96 4.80 7.67
C LYS A 316 -22.12 5.41 6.86
N ARG A 317 -22.71 4.64 5.97
CA ARG A 317 -23.98 5.03 5.34
C ARG A 317 -25.01 3.95 5.55
#